data_f99f515c47a4a9559ad1bf048f3d7fee
#
_entry.id   f99f515c47a4a9559ad1bf048f3d7fee
#
_cell.length_a   1.000
_cell.length_b   1.000
_cell.length_c   1.000
_cell.angle_alpha   90.00
_cell.angle_beta   90.00
_cell.angle_gamma   90.00
#
_symmetry.space_group_name_H-M   'P 1'
#
loop_
_entity.id
_entity.type
_entity.pdbx_description
1 polymer ?
#
loop_
_entity_poly.entity_id
_entity_poly.type
_entity_poly.pdbx_seq_one_letter_code
_entity_poly.pdbx_strand_id
1 'polypeptide(L)'
;MHGNEAVGREMMLHLILHLVQNYDTDYYIRWLLDNTRIHIMPSMNPDGFEVAQEGTCQGGQGRYNARGFDLNRNFPDYFKQNNKRSQPETEAVKEWISKIQFVLSGNIHGGALVASYPFDNTPNSIFSSVLSSPSLTPDDDVFKHLASSYSLNHARMYLGEPCKVNINKSTNLISLTELTKIDQVCKNSPKFTEIDQIVK
;
A
#
# COMPACT_ATOMS: atom_id res chain seq x y z
N MET A 1 -7.11 1.42 2.59
CA MET A 1 -7.94 2.65 2.42
C MET A 1 -9.11 2.46 1.44
N HIS A 2 -9.10 1.45 0.59
CA HIS A 2 -10.25 1.10 -0.22
C HIS A 2 -11.11 0.05 0.49
N GLY A 3 -12.42 0.30 0.63
CA GLY A 3 -13.29 -0.58 1.42
C GLY A 3 -13.51 -1.96 0.80
N ASN A 4 -13.49 -2.05 -0.53
CA ASN A 4 -13.62 -3.33 -1.25
C ASN A 4 -12.35 -4.20 -1.24
N GLU A 5 -11.25 -3.71 -0.68
CA GLU A 5 -9.99 -4.45 -0.53
C GLU A 5 -9.91 -5.08 0.87
N ALA A 6 -10.87 -5.96 1.19
CA ALA A 6 -11.14 -6.46 2.54
C ALA A 6 -10.02 -7.34 3.14
N VAL A 7 -9.13 -7.91 2.32
CA VAL A 7 -8.05 -8.80 2.78
C VAL A 7 -7.13 -8.09 3.78
N GLY A 8 -6.76 -6.83 3.51
CA GLY A 8 -5.92 -6.06 4.43
C GLY A 8 -6.58 -5.86 5.80
N ARG A 9 -7.89 -5.60 5.82
CA ARG A 9 -8.67 -5.50 7.07
C ARG A 9 -8.61 -6.79 7.87
N GLU A 10 -8.89 -7.92 7.25
CA GLU A 10 -8.84 -9.23 7.91
C GLU A 10 -7.43 -9.57 8.41
N MET A 11 -6.41 -9.31 7.61
CA MET A 11 -5.01 -9.51 8.04
C MET A 11 -4.67 -8.68 9.28
N MET A 12 -5.13 -7.44 9.37
CA MET A 12 -4.88 -6.58 10.53
C MET A 12 -5.60 -7.08 11.78
N LEU A 13 -6.83 -7.60 11.66
CA LEU A 13 -7.54 -8.21 12.78
C LEU A 13 -6.83 -9.48 13.26
N HIS A 14 -6.37 -10.33 12.35
CA HIS A 14 -5.56 -11.49 12.68
C HIS A 14 -4.21 -11.12 13.31
N LEU A 15 -3.55 -10.07 12.83
CA LEU A 15 -2.31 -9.58 13.43
C LEU A 15 -2.52 -9.13 14.88
N ILE A 16 -3.59 -8.36 15.16
CA ILE A 16 -3.93 -7.96 16.52
C ILE A 16 -4.10 -9.20 17.41
N LEU A 17 -4.89 -10.16 16.94
CA LEU A 17 -5.15 -11.40 17.69
C LEU A 17 -3.85 -12.17 17.94
N HIS A 18 -3.01 -12.33 16.91
CA HIS A 18 -1.73 -13.00 16.99
C HIS A 18 -0.80 -12.35 18.02
N LEU A 19 -0.66 -11.04 17.99
CA LEU A 19 0.19 -10.30 18.93
C LEU A 19 -0.29 -10.46 20.37
N VAL A 20 -1.61 -10.34 20.61
CA VAL A 20 -2.19 -10.45 21.95
C VAL A 20 -2.08 -11.87 22.50
N GLN A 21 -2.42 -12.89 21.70
CA GLN A 21 -2.41 -14.29 22.14
C GLN A 21 -1.01 -14.83 22.42
N ASN A 22 0.01 -14.30 21.75
CA ASN A 22 1.39 -14.79 21.89
C ASN A 22 2.26 -13.93 22.81
N TYR A 23 1.72 -12.88 23.41
CA TYR A 23 2.46 -11.99 24.30
C TYR A 23 3.15 -12.73 25.45
N ASP A 24 2.48 -13.70 26.09
CA ASP A 24 3.03 -14.45 27.21
C ASP A 24 3.88 -15.65 26.81
N THR A 25 3.76 -16.12 25.58
CA THR A 25 4.36 -17.38 25.12
C THR A 25 5.52 -17.19 24.15
N ASP A 26 5.58 -16.08 23.43
CA ASP A 26 6.61 -15.76 22.47
C ASP A 26 7.48 -14.61 22.97
N TYR A 27 8.76 -14.88 23.22
CA TYR A 27 9.71 -13.89 23.72
C TYR A 27 9.89 -12.70 22.78
N TYR A 28 9.92 -12.95 21.45
CA TYR A 28 10.09 -11.89 20.47
C TYR A 28 8.87 -10.97 20.40
N ILE A 29 7.66 -11.55 20.43
CA ILE A 29 6.41 -10.77 20.44
C ILE A 29 6.32 -9.94 21.72
N ARG A 30 6.65 -10.51 22.87
CA ARG A 30 6.71 -9.78 24.13
C ARG A 30 7.68 -8.62 24.04
N TRP A 31 8.92 -8.89 23.62
CA TRP A 31 9.95 -7.85 23.48
C TRP A 31 9.49 -6.74 22.52
N LEU A 32 8.89 -7.10 21.38
CA LEU A 32 8.39 -6.16 20.40
C LEU A 32 7.30 -5.24 21.02
N LEU A 33 6.33 -5.80 21.72
CA LEU A 33 5.22 -5.04 22.31
C LEU A 33 5.67 -4.19 23.50
N ASP A 34 6.64 -4.66 24.28
CA ASP A 34 7.20 -3.90 25.41
C ASP A 34 8.06 -2.73 24.97
N ASN A 35 8.70 -2.79 23.79
CA ASN A 35 9.64 -1.81 23.31
C ASN A 35 9.15 -0.96 22.13
N THR A 36 8.01 -1.31 21.52
CA THR A 36 7.50 -0.65 20.33
C THR A 36 6.02 -0.34 20.48
N ARG A 37 5.64 0.91 20.25
CA ARG A 37 4.23 1.29 20.17
C ARG A 37 3.70 0.98 18.78
N ILE A 38 2.92 -0.07 18.65
CA ILE A 38 2.31 -0.50 17.39
C ILE A 38 0.88 0.05 17.32
N HIS A 39 0.58 0.75 16.24
CA HIS A 39 -0.75 1.25 15.93
C HIS A 39 -1.31 0.50 14.74
N ILE A 40 -2.48 -0.07 14.88
CA ILE A 40 -3.15 -0.83 13.82
C ILE A 40 -4.52 -0.22 13.57
N MET A 41 -4.79 0.15 12.32
CA MET A 41 -6.08 0.64 11.87
C MET A 41 -6.63 -0.32 10.80
N PRO A 42 -7.51 -1.26 11.16
CA PRO A 42 -7.99 -2.29 10.24
C PRO A 42 -8.80 -1.73 9.07
N SER A 43 -9.54 -0.63 9.27
CA SER A 43 -10.35 -0.02 8.21
C SER A 43 -10.25 1.49 8.25
N MET A 44 -9.76 2.08 7.15
CA MET A 44 -9.76 3.52 6.94
C MET A 44 -11.03 4.00 6.23
N ASN A 45 -11.71 3.12 5.51
CA ASN A 45 -12.91 3.42 4.74
C ASN A 45 -14.05 2.46 5.11
N PRO A 46 -14.68 2.64 6.28
CA PRO A 46 -15.75 1.75 6.72
C PRO A 46 -16.99 1.84 5.82
N ASP A 47 -17.33 3.02 5.33
CA ASP A 47 -18.50 3.20 4.44
C ASP A 47 -18.31 2.46 3.12
N GLY A 48 -17.09 2.51 2.56
CA GLY A 48 -16.76 1.74 1.37
C GLY A 48 -16.80 0.22 1.62
N PHE A 49 -16.40 -0.22 2.81
CA PHE A 49 -16.47 -1.63 3.18
C PHE A 49 -17.93 -2.13 3.25
N GLU A 50 -18.83 -1.34 3.87
CA GLU A 50 -20.25 -1.70 4.02
C GLU A 50 -20.99 -1.87 2.68
N VAL A 51 -20.61 -1.12 1.65
CA VAL A 51 -21.23 -1.22 0.33
C VAL A 51 -20.51 -2.20 -0.60
N ALA A 52 -19.37 -2.72 -0.21
CA ALA A 52 -18.65 -3.72 -0.99
C ALA A 52 -19.40 -5.05 -1.01
N GLN A 53 -19.29 -5.77 -2.12
CA GLN A 53 -19.96 -7.07 -2.28
C GLN A 53 -18.93 -8.16 -2.55
N GLU A 54 -19.04 -9.27 -1.82
CA GLU A 54 -18.22 -10.46 -2.06
C GLU A 54 -18.39 -10.97 -3.49
N GLY A 55 -17.30 -11.47 -4.06
CA GLY A 55 -17.29 -12.01 -5.42
C GLY A 55 -17.24 -10.96 -6.53
N THR A 56 -17.33 -9.67 -6.23
CA THR A 56 -17.15 -8.61 -7.23
C THR A 56 -15.66 -8.30 -7.39
N CYS A 57 -15.02 -8.98 -8.34
CA CYS A 57 -13.59 -8.76 -8.64
C CYS A 57 -13.35 -7.58 -9.59
N GLN A 58 -14.40 -7.04 -10.19
CA GLN A 58 -14.34 -5.89 -11.10
C GLN A 58 -15.40 -4.87 -10.71
N GLY A 59 -15.02 -3.61 -10.72
CA GLY A 59 -15.92 -2.52 -10.39
C GLY A 59 -15.52 -1.74 -9.15
N GLY A 60 -15.95 -0.49 -9.10
CA GLY A 60 -15.53 0.46 -8.08
C GLY A 60 -16.37 0.46 -6.81
N GLN A 61 -17.36 -0.44 -6.67
CA GLN A 61 -18.21 -0.43 -5.49
C GLN A 61 -17.40 -0.75 -4.24
N GLY A 62 -17.43 0.16 -3.28
CA GLY A 62 -16.63 0.08 -2.07
C GLY A 62 -15.20 0.63 -2.17
N ARG A 63 -14.71 0.96 -3.38
CA ARG A 63 -13.41 1.61 -3.54
C ARG A 63 -13.42 3.03 -2.97
N TYR A 64 -14.44 3.79 -3.29
CA TYR A 64 -14.59 5.18 -2.88
C TYR A 64 -15.21 5.30 -1.48
N ASN A 65 -15.00 6.45 -0.81
CA ASN A 65 -15.73 6.74 0.41
C ASN A 65 -17.21 7.09 0.13
N ALA A 66 -18.00 7.34 1.17
CA ALA A 66 -19.42 7.69 1.05
C ALA A 66 -19.70 8.93 0.17
N ARG A 67 -18.69 9.78 -0.04
CA ARG A 67 -18.78 10.99 -0.88
C ARG A 67 -18.26 10.78 -2.30
N GLY A 68 -17.90 9.57 -2.67
CA GLY A 68 -17.40 9.23 -4.02
C GLY A 68 -15.94 9.62 -4.27
N PHE A 69 -15.13 9.82 -3.23
CA PHE A 69 -13.72 10.14 -3.37
C PHE A 69 -12.84 8.91 -3.18
N ASP A 70 -11.87 8.74 -4.08
CA ASP A 70 -10.76 7.81 -3.90
C ASP A 70 -9.80 8.39 -2.85
N LEU A 71 -9.77 7.76 -1.67
CA LEU A 71 -8.94 8.22 -0.55
C LEU A 71 -7.45 8.13 -0.86
N ASN A 72 -7.05 7.18 -1.71
CA ASN A 72 -5.65 7.05 -2.18
C ASN A 72 -5.27 8.11 -3.24
N ARG A 73 -6.14 9.04 -3.53
CA ARG A 73 -5.89 10.24 -4.36
C ARG A 73 -6.20 11.52 -3.62
N ASN A 74 -6.33 11.46 -2.29
CA ASN A 74 -6.77 12.59 -1.48
C ASN A 74 -5.72 13.11 -0.48
N PHE A 75 -4.64 12.37 -0.27
CA PHE A 75 -3.50 12.81 0.52
C PHE A 75 -2.68 13.89 -0.19
N PRO A 76 -1.92 14.71 0.56
CA PRO A 76 -0.93 15.59 -0.03
C PRO A 76 0.08 14.81 -0.87
N ASP A 77 0.48 15.38 -1.99
CA ASP A 77 1.51 14.83 -2.87
C ASP A 77 2.83 15.59 -2.67
N TYR A 78 3.95 14.89 -2.67
CA TYR A 78 5.27 15.50 -2.44
C TYR A 78 5.68 16.45 -3.58
N PHE A 79 5.33 16.11 -4.82
CA PHE A 79 5.75 16.86 -6.01
C PHE A 79 4.72 17.85 -6.51
N LYS A 80 3.45 17.67 -6.14
CA LYS A 80 2.33 18.45 -6.70
C LYS A 80 1.34 18.85 -5.62
N GLN A 81 0.80 20.04 -5.77
CA GLN A 81 -0.31 20.46 -4.94
C GLN A 81 -1.56 19.62 -5.26
N ASN A 82 -2.12 18.99 -4.24
CA ASN A 82 -3.40 18.30 -4.37
C ASN A 82 -4.54 19.27 -4.07
N ASN A 83 -5.27 19.69 -5.11
CA ASN A 83 -6.37 20.64 -5.00
C ASN A 83 -7.73 19.96 -4.77
N LYS A 84 -7.77 18.64 -4.56
CA LYS A 84 -9.01 17.93 -4.26
C LYS A 84 -9.50 18.30 -2.86
N ARG A 85 -10.83 18.40 -2.72
CA ARG A 85 -11.44 18.62 -1.41
C ARG A 85 -11.06 17.48 -0.46
N SER A 86 -10.42 17.83 0.63
CA SER A 86 -10.01 16.86 1.64
C SER A 86 -11.22 16.14 2.25
N GLN A 87 -11.06 14.84 2.50
CA GLN A 87 -12.11 13.98 3.03
C GLN A 87 -11.92 13.75 4.53
N PRO A 88 -13.00 13.49 5.28
CA PRO A 88 -12.93 13.28 6.73
C PRO A 88 -11.93 12.19 7.13
N GLU A 89 -11.92 11.09 6.39
CA GLU A 89 -11.03 9.95 6.63
C GLU A 89 -9.57 10.34 6.43
N THR A 90 -9.28 11.12 5.38
CA THR A 90 -7.94 11.64 5.10
C THR A 90 -7.50 12.63 6.17
N GLU A 91 -8.39 13.55 6.58
CA GLU A 91 -8.07 14.52 7.64
C GLU A 91 -7.83 13.82 8.97
N ALA A 92 -8.62 12.81 9.33
CA ALA A 92 -8.42 12.04 10.56
C ALA A 92 -7.05 11.36 10.59
N VAL A 93 -6.62 10.76 9.48
CA VAL A 93 -5.28 10.14 9.38
C VAL A 93 -4.18 11.19 9.44
N LYS A 94 -4.31 12.31 8.74
CA LYS A 94 -3.35 13.43 8.78
C LYS A 94 -3.21 13.98 10.20
N GLU A 95 -4.33 14.20 10.89
CA GLU A 95 -4.34 14.65 12.28
C GLU A 95 -3.65 13.63 13.20
N TRP A 96 -3.94 12.35 13.04
CA TRP A 96 -3.29 11.27 13.79
C TRP A 96 -1.78 11.26 13.59
N ILE A 97 -1.33 11.28 12.33
CA ILE A 97 0.10 11.32 11.97
C ILE A 97 0.79 12.60 12.51
N SER A 98 0.07 13.73 12.54
CA SER A 98 0.64 14.98 13.05
C SER A 98 0.88 14.97 14.56
N LYS A 99 0.13 14.18 15.30
CA LYS A 99 0.22 14.05 16.78
C LYS A 99 1.22 12.99 17.23
N ILE A 100 1.56 12.04 16.37
CA ILE A 100 2.45 10.94 16.71
C ILE A 100 3.58 10.91 15.69
N GLN A 101 4.80 10.93 16.20
CA GLN A 101 5.99 10.79 15.37
C GLN A 101 6.23 9.30 15.07
N PHE A 102 5.63 8.81 13.99
CA PHE A 102 5.85 7.45 13.54
C PHE A 102 7.25 7.29 12.94
N VAL A 103 7.90 6.18 13.24
CA VAL A 103 9.19 5.80 12.65
C VAL A 103 8.98 5.06 11.33
N LEU A 104 7.96 4.23 11.28
CA LEU A 104 7.61 3.41 10.12
C LEU A 104 6.09 3.29 10.01
N SER A 105 5.59 3.25 8.80
CA SER A 105 4.19 2.96 8.53
C SER A 105 4.05 2.11 7.28
N GLY A 106 2.95 1.36 7.18
CA GLY A 106 2.59 0.56 6.03
C GLY A 106 1.09 0.62 5.78
N ASN A 107 0.70 0.44 4.54
CA ASN A 107 -0.69 0.35 4.11
C ASN A 107 -0.88 -0.89 3.24
N ILE A 108 -1.96 -1.63 3.45
CA ILE A 108 -2.24 -2.86 2.71
C ILE A 108 -3.38 -2.61 1.73
N HIS A 109 -3.14 -2.95 0.48
CA HIS A 109 -4.09 -2.87 -0.61
C HIS A 109 -4.45 -4.25 -1.17
N GLY A 110 -5.52 -4.32 -1.94
CA GLY A 110 -5.80 -5.40 -2.87
C GLY A 110 -5.33 -5.03 -4.27
N GLY A 111 -5.00 -6.02 -5.11
CA GLY A 111 -4.67 -5.79 -6.52
C GLY A 111 -3.45 -6.57 -7.00
N ALA A 112 -2.25 -6.13 -6.69
CA ALA A 112 -1.01 -6.77 -7.12
C ALA A 112 -0.27 -7.43 -5.96
N LEU A 113 0.56 -8.42 -6.27
CA LEU A 113 1.43 -9.08 -5.30
C LEU A 113 2.79 -8.37 -5.29
N VAL A 114 2.85 -7.23 -4.65
CA VAL A 114 4.03 -6.35 -4.60
C VAL A 114 4.21 -5.73 -3.23
N ALA A 115 5.43 -5.33 -2.92
CA ALA A 115 5.77 -4.43 -1.81
C ALA A 115 6.29 -3.12 -2.41
N SER A 116 5.40 -2.14 -2.52
CA SER A 116 5.72 -0.81 -3.06
C SER A 116 6.36 0.07 -2.01
N TYR A 117 7.22 0.99 -2.43
CA TYR A 117 7.86 1.98 -1.57
C TYR A 117 8.03 3.33 -2.29
N PRO A 118 8.24 4.45 -1.55
CA PRO A 118 8.30 5.79 -2.15
C PRO A 118 9.52 5.98 -3.07
N PHE A 119 9.42 6.89 -4.03
CA PHE A 119 8.20 7.60 -4.44
C PHE A 119 7.53 6.87 -5.61
N ASP A 120 6.24 6.68 -5.56
CA ASP A 120 5.43 6.17 -6.67
C ASP A 120 5.04 7.26 -7.69
N ASN A 121 5.48 8.49 -7.46
CA ASN A 121 5.24 9.66 -8.30
C ASN A 121 6.57 10.38 -8.64
N THR A 122 6.53 11.32 -9.58
CA THR A 122 7.70 12.08 -10.05
C THR A 122 7.31 13.52 -10.41
N PRO A 123 8.21 14.50 -10.25
CA PRO A 123 7.94 15.88 -10.66
C PRO A 123 7.63 16.00 -12.17
N ASN A 124 8.18 15.14 -13.00
CA ASN A 124 8.08 15.17 -14.47
C ASN A 124 7.08 14.15 -15.03
N SER A 125 5.92 13.98 -14.39
CA SER A 125 4.92 12.96 -14.75
C SER A 125 4.39 13.02 -16.19
N ILE A 126 4.58 14.14 -16.91
CA ILE A 126 4.17 14.28 -18.32
C ILE A 126 5.04 13.41 -19.24
N PHE A 127 6.32 13.23 -18.90
CA PHE A 127 7.26 12.41 -19.68
C PHE A 127 7.38 10.97 -19.17
N SER A 128 6.88 10.69 -17.96
CA SER A 128 7.01 9.37 -17.33
C SER A 128 6.16 8.27 -17.97
N SER A 129 5.24 8.63 -18.87
CA SER A 129 4.47 7.64 -19.64
C SER A 129 5.29 6.94 -20.74
N VAL A 130 6.44 7.50 -21.11
CA VAL A 130 7.30 7.01 -22.20
C VAL A 130 8.57 6.35 -21.67
N LEU A 131 9.15 6.88 -20.59
CA LEU A 131 10.41 6.39 -20.02
C LEU A 131 10.24 6.10 -18.52
N SER A 132 10.53 4.87 -18.13
CA SER A 132 10.58 4.47 -16.74
C SER A 132 11.87 4.97 -16.10
N SER A 133 11.78 5.81 -15.07
CA SER A 133 12.94 6.24 -14.31
C SER A 133 12.66 6.15 -12.82
N PRO A 134 13.63 5.73 -11.99
CA PRO A 134 13.48 5.74 -10.55
C PRO A 134 13.17 7.15 -10.03
N SER A 135 12.28 7.25 -9.05
CA SER A 135 12.00 8.47 -8.31
C SER A 135 12.45 8.26 -6.86
N LEU A 136 13.74 8.47 -6.60
CA LEU A 136 14.37 8.07 -5.37
C LEU A 136 14.04 9.02 -4.21
N THR A 137 13.86 8.45 -3.02
CA THR A 137 13.86 9.18 -1.75
C THR A 137 15.29 9.30 -1.23
N PRO A 138 15.55 10.18 -0.24
CA PRO A 138 16.83 10.19 0.47
C PRO A 138 17.17 8.86 1.16
N ASP A 139 16.16 8.10 1.58
CA ASP A 139 16.28 6.83 2.31
C ASP A 139 15.91 5.62 1.44
N ASP A 140 16.17 5.69 0.13
CA ASP A 140 15.79 4.67 -0.85
C ASP A 140 16.35 3.27 -0.53
N ASP A 141 17.56 3.19 0.00
CA ASP A 141 18.19 1.95 0.43
C ASP A 141 17.47 1.30 1.62
N VAL A 142 17.01 2.11 2.57
CA VAL A 142 16.19 1.65 3.72
C VAL A 142 14.86 1.11 3.23
N PHE A 143 14.19 1.83 2.34
CA PHE A 143 12.92 1.37 1.77
C PHE A 143 13.04 0.09 0.97
N LYS A 144 14.08 -0.04 0.17
CA LYS A 144 14.39 -1.29 -0.54
C LYS A 144 14.61 -2.46 0.42
N HIS A 145 15.36 -2.22 1.50
CA HIS A 145 15.58 -3.24 2.53
C HIS A 145 14.26 -3.67 3.17
N LEU A 146 13.41 -2.73 3.57
CA LEU A 146 12.12 -3.02 4.20
C LEU A 146 11.17 -3.76 3.25
N ALA A 147 11.03 -3.30 2.02
CA ALA A 147 10.21 -3.94 1.00
C ALA A 147 10.70 -5.35 0.68
N SER A 148 12.02 -5.55 0.58
CA SER A 148 12.62 -6.87 0.38
C SER A 148 12.39 -7.79 1.58
N SER A 149 12.56 -7.29 2.80
CA SER A 149 12.31 -8.05 4.03
C SER A 149 10.86 -8.52 4.11
N TYR A 150 9.91 -7.66 3.77
CA TYR A 150 8.51 -8.04 3.69
C TYR A 150 8.25 -9.08 2.59
N SER A 151 8.76 -8.83 1.40
CA SER A 151 8.59 -9.69 0.22
C SER A 151 9.14 -11.10 0.44
N LEU A 152 10.29 -11.23 1.10
CA LEU A 152 10.92 -12.52 1.42
C LEU A 152 10.12 -13.38 2.41
N ASN A 153 9.28 -12.75 3.23
CA ASN A 153 8.38 -13.47 4.15
C ASN A 153 7.07 -13.91 3.50
N HIS A 154 6.85 -13.61 2.23
CA HIS A 154 5.70 -14.09 1.47
C HIS A 154 6.11 -15.21 0.53
N ALA A 155 5.25 -16.25 0.41
CA ALA A 155 5.57 -17.47 -0.35
C ALA A 155 5.94 -17.24 -1.83
N ARG A 156 5.50 -16.14 -2.45
CA ARG A 156 5.67 -15.88 -3.89
C ARG A 156 6.10 -14.45 -4.23
N MET A 157 5.89 -13.47 -3.35
CA MET A 157 6.14 -12.06 -3.66
C MET A 157 7.61 -11.81 -4.02
N TYR A 158 8.54 -12.50 -3.33
CA TYR A 158 9.97 -12.40 -3.59
C TYR A 158 10.41 -12.87 -4.98
N LEU A 159 9.57 -13.66 -5.68
CA LEU A 159 9.86 -14.12 -7.04
C LEU A 159 9.74 -12.99 -8.08
N GLY A 160 9.10 -11.89 -7.71
CA GLY A 160 8.98 -10.72 -8.58
C GLY A 160 8.22 -11.04 -9.87
N GLU A 161 7.06 -11.68 -9.78
CA GLU A 161 6.24 -11.97 -10.98
C GLU A 161 5.91 -10.64 -11.70
N PRO A 162 6.40 -10.41 -12.91
CA PRO A 162 6.07 -9.20 -13.64
C PRO A 162 4.59 -9.20 -13.98
N CYS A 163 3.95 -8.03 -13.87
CA CYS A 163 2.61 -7.86 -14.40
C CYS A 163 2.57 -8.25 -15.87
N LYS A 164 1.65 -9.15 -16.25
CA LYS A 164 1.42 -9.48 -17.66
C LYS A 164 0.82 -8.28 -18.36
N VAL A 165 1.68 -7.41 -18.87
CA VAL A 165 1.24 -6.37 -19.80
C VAL A 165 0.99 -7.06 -21.13
N ASN A 166 -0.25 -7.00 -21.64
CA ASN A 166 -0.53 -7.32 -23.04
C ASN A 166 0.12 -6.25 -23.93
N ILE A 167 1.42 -6.32 -24.07
CA ILE A 167 2.15 -5.55 -25.09
C ILE A 167 2.26 -6.48 -26.30
N ASN A 168 1.39 -6.26 -27.26
CA ASN A 168 1.71 -6.62 -28.63
C ASN A 168 2.87 -5.72 -29.08
N LYS A 169 4.09 -6.15 -28.84
CA LYS A 169 5.35 -5.96 -29.55
C LYS A 169 6.58 -5.94 -28.63
N SER A 170 7.40 -6.94 -28.90
CA SER A 170 8.87 -7.05 -28.88
C SER A 170 9.70 -6.30 -27.83
N THR A 171 10.50 -7.13 -27.19
CA THR A 171 11.89 -7.03 -26.77
C THR A 171 12.22 -6.66 -25.32
N ASN A 172 12.86 -7.64 -24.69
CA ASN A 172 13.99 -7.64 -23.78
C ASN A 172 13.81 -7.30 -22.30
N LEU A 173 14.16 -8.32 -21.51
CA LEU A 173 14.69 -8.33 -20.14
C LEU A 173 14.48 -7.06 -19.31
N ILE A 174 13.54 -7.16 -18.38
CA ILE A 174 13.31 -6.15 -17.36
C ILE A 174 14.16 -6.51 -16.14
N SER A 175 15.08 -5.65 -15.80
CA SER A 175 15.88 -5.73 -14.59
C SER A 175 15.03 -5.36 -13.35
N LEU A 176 15.43 -5.84 -12.18
CA LEU A 176 14.82 -5.56 -10.85
C LEU A 176 14.59 -4.07 -10.53
N THR A 177 15.12 -3.15 -11.32
CA THR A 177 14.97 -1.70 -11.15
C THR A 177 13.67 -1.11 -11.73
N GLU A 178 12.83 -1.90 -12.41
CA GLU A 178 11.59 -1.42 -13.05
C GLU A 178 10.31 -1.66 -12.24
N LEU A 179 10.43 -2.18 -11.03
CA LEU A 179 9.27 -2.48 -10.16
C LEU A 179 8.47 -1.25 -9.69
N THR A 180 8.98 -0.05 -9.88
CA THR A 180 8.34 1.19 -9.42
C THR A 180 7.19 1.71 -10.31
N LYS A 181 6.86 1.04 -11.42
CA LYS A 181 5.78 1.45 -12.35
C LYS A 181 4.55 0.53 -12.37
N ILE A 182 4.49 -0.43 -11.48
CA ILE A 182 3.50 -1.52 -11.57
C ILE A 182 2.07 -1.07 -11.20
N ASP A 183 1.93 0.05 -10.52
CA ASP A 183 0.66 0.53 -9.96
C ASP A 183 -0.45 0.85 -10.99
N GLN A 184 -0.10 1.13 -12.25
CA GLN A 184 -1.11 1.45 -13.27
C GLN A 184 -1.52 0.28 -14.16
N VAL A 185 -0.75 -0.79 -14.22
CA VAL A 185 -0.90 -1.82 -15.26
C VAL A 185 -1.58 -3.11 -14.74
N CYS A 186 -1.47 -3.41 -13.44
CA CYS A 186 -2.03 -4.63 -12.86
C CYS A 186 -3.46 -4.52 -12.34
N LYS A 187 -4.21 -3.50 -12.72
CA LYS A 187 -5.60 -3.26 -12.25
C LYS A 187 -6.62 -4.34 -12.60
N ASN A 188 -6.25 -5.32 -13.37
CA ASN A 188 -7.18 -6.34 -13.90
C ASN A 188 -6.94 -7.76 -13.39
N SER A 189 -6.14 -7.97 -12.35
CA SER A 189 -5.87 -9.31 -11.83
C SER A 189 -6.48 -9.52 -10.43
N PRO A 190 -7.33 -10.52 -10.24
CA PRO A 190 -8.23 -10.60 -9.08
C PRO A 190 -7.67 -11.40 -7.90
N LYS A 191 -6.45 -11.23 -7.42
CA LYS A 191 -6.01 -11.98 -6.21
C LYS A 191 -4.67 -11.53 -5.60
N PHE A 192 -4.41 -10.26 -5.34
CA PHE A 192 -3.11 -9.91 -4.75
C PHE A 192 -3.21 -8.77 -3.73
N THR A 193 -2.32 -8.79 -2.74
CA THR A 193 -2.21 -7.76 -1.70
C THR A 193 -1.03 -6.85 -2.00
N GLU A 194 -1.27 -5.57 -2.03
CA GLU A 194 -0.27 -4.52 -2.20
C GLU A 194 -0.02 -3.82 -0.85
N ILE A 195 1.20 -3.44 -0.59
CA ILE A 195 1.55 -2.63 0.57
C ILE A 195 2.17 -1.32 0.10
N ASP A 196 1.46 -0.23 0.36
CA ASP A 196 2.00 1.11 0.25
C ASP A 196 2.57 1.55 1.60
N GLN A 197 3.79 2.01 1.63
CA GLN A 197 4.38 2.61 2.81
C GLN A 197 4.13 4.13 2.80
N ILE A 198 3.45 4.62 3.81
CA ILE A 198 3.30 6.05 4.03
C ILE A 198 4.46 6.49 4.94
N VAL A 199 5.37 7.29 4.39
CA VAL A 199 6.49 7.86 5.15
C VAL A 199 6.41 9.38 5.12
N LYS A 200 6.66 9.98 6.27
CA LYS A 200 6.86 11.42 6.41
C LYS A 200 8.26 11.82 6.01
#